data_038f55f263230b20f7c0724c19c94e3d
#
_entry.id   038f55f263230b20f7c0724c19c94e3d
#
_cell.length_a   1.000
_cell.length_b   1.000
_cell.length_c   1.000
_cell.angle_alpha   90.00
_cell.angle_beta   90.00
_cell.angle_gamma   90.00
#
_symmetry.space_group_name_H-M   'P 1'
#
loop_
_entity.id
_entity.type
_entity.pdbx_description
1 polymer ?
#
loop_
_entity_poly.entity_id
_entity_poly.type
_entity_poly.pdbx_seq_one_letter_code
_entity_poly.pdbx_strand_id
1 'polypeptide(L)'
;MEEMIKIEELEGEDCLKLRDLWEEVFWEDSQAFTDYYFQEKAVRNHAFALKNGQEYVAMLYLSPYPVMLRAGKQFVCREINYIVGVATKKEYRHRGYMARLLKEALAFIRAKGQPFVFLMPADPRIYMPYQFTYIYDRGIYRLRAENNSPEI
;
A
#
# COMPACT_ATOMS: atom_id res chain seq x y z
N MET A 1 19.05 3.72 25.76
CA MET A 1 18.38 2.43 25.51
C MET A 1 18.28 2.23 24.01
N GLU A 2 18.80 1.12 23.54
CA GLU A 2 18.60 0.75 22.16
C GLU A 2 17.11 0.47 21.93
N GLU A 3 16.53 1.18 20.97
CA GLU A 3 15.18 0.90 20.48
C GLU A 3 15.16 -0.51 19.89
N MET A 4 14.36 -1.41 20.49
CA MET A 4 14.20 -2.78 19.98
C MET A 4 13.22 -2.80 18.81
N ILE A 5 13.66 -2.31 17.65
CA ILE A 5 12.86 -2.33 16.43
C ILE A 5 12.87 -3.71 15.80
N LYS A 6 11.72 -4.35 15.80
CA LYS A 6 11.49 -5.66 15.16
C LYS A 6 10.59 -5.54 13.97
N ILE A 7 10.87 -6.33 12.94
CA ILE A 7 9.94 -6.49 11.82
C ILE A 7 8.95 -7.60 12.14
N GLU A 8 7.71 -7.38 11.77
CA GLU A 8 6.61 -8.34 11.89
C GLU A 8 5.89 -8.47 10.56
N GLU A 9 5.66 -9.71 10.16
CA GLU A 9 4.87 -10.07 8.99
C GLU A 9 3.44 -10.38 9.46
N LEU A 10 2.45 -9.75 8.83
CA LEU A 10 1.05 -9.84 9.21
C LEU A 10 0.22 -10.30 8.01
N GLU A 11 -0.78 -11.15 8.26
CA GLU A 11 -1.65 -11.70 7.24
C GLU A 11 -3.10 -11.77 7.76
N GLY A 12 -4.06 -11.57 6.86
CA GLY A 12 -5.46 -11.70 7.19
C GLY A 12 -5.91 -10.73 8.29
N GLU A 13 -6.59 -11.25 9.30
CA GLU A 13 -7.12 -10.44 10.40
C GLU A 13 -6.03 -9.76 11.25
N ASP A 14 -4.80 -10.28 11.23
CA ASP A 14 -3.68 -9.64 11.93
C ASP A 14 -3.33 -8.27 11.33
N CYS A 15 -3.66 -8.05 10.05
CA CYS A 15 -3.50 -6.75 9.40
C CYS A 15 -4.36 -5.64 10.04
N LEU A 16 -5.42 -6.01 10.78
CA LEU A 16 -6.27 -5.07 11.51
C LEU A 16 -5.53 -4.38 12.67
N LYS A 17 -4.46 -4.98 13.18
CA LYS A 17 -3.62 -4.40 14.23
C LYS A 17 -2.94 -3.10 13.82
N LEU A 18 -2.87 -2.82 12.52
CA LEU A 18 -2.24 -1.62 11.96
C LEU A 18 -3.21 -0.43 11.79
N ARG A 19 -4.48 -0.59 12.19
CA ARG A 19 -5.51 0.44 12.02
C ARG A 19 -5.15 1.75 12.71
N ASP A 20 -4.69 1.69 13.94
CA ASP A 20 -4.34 2.89 14.71
C ASP A 20 -3.21 3.69 14.02
N LEU A 21 -2.21 2.98 13.48
CA LEU A 21 -1.14 3.62 12.71
C LEU A 21 -1.65 4.25 11.41
N TRP A 22 -2.60 3.58 10.74
CA TRP A 22 -3.25 4.12 9.55
C TRP A 22 -3.99 5.42 9.85
N GLU A 23 -4.83 5.42 10.88
CA GLU A 23 -5.63 6.59 11.27
C GLU A 23 -4.75 7.77 11.72
N GLU A 24 -3.62 7.49 12.35
CA GLU A 24 -2.66 8.52 12.75
C GLU A 24 -1.96 9.16 11.55
N VAL A 25 -1.48 8.36 10.60
CA VAL A 25 -0.70 8.87 9.46
C VAL A 25 -1.59 9.40 8.34
N PHE A 26 -2.69 8.72 8.07
CA PHE A 26 -3.67 9.09 7.04
C PHE A 26 -4.90 9.76 7.63
N TRP A 27 -4.67 10.71 8.51
CA TRP A 27 -5.71 11.44 9.25
C TRP A 27 -6.71 12.20 8.36
N GLU A 28 -6.37 12.45 7.10
CA GLU A 28 -7.25 13.08 6.10
C GLU A 28 -8.29 12.10 5.52
N ASP A 29 -8.09 10.79 5.69
CA ASP A 29 -9.05 9.79 5.27
C ASP A 29 -10.34 9.91 6.10
N SER A 30 -11.50 9.82 5.44
CA SER A 30 -12.78 9.81 6.16
C SER A 30 -12.92 8.53 6.98
N GLN A 31 -13.65 8.62 8.09
CA GLN A 31 -13.96 7.45 8.93
C GLN A 31 -14.64 6.34 8.12
N ALA A 32 -15.59 6.71 7.25
CA ALA A 32 -16.29 5.76 6.39
C ALA A 32 -15.34 5.01 5.43
N PHE A 33 -14.34 5.70 4.87
CA PHE A 33 -13.33 5.06 4.03
C PHE A 33 -12.46 4.10 4.84
N THR A 34 -11.98 4.53 6.00
CA THR A 34 -11.14 3.72 6.88
C THR A 34 -11.89 2.48 7.36
N ASP A 35 -13.14 2.61 7.77
CA ASP A 35 -13.99 1.48 8.15
C ASP A 35 -14.15 0.48 7.01
N TYR A 36 -14.48 0.95 5.81
CA TYR A 36 -14.57 0.12 4.62
C TYR A 36 -13.25 -0.61 4.32
N TYR A 37 -12.14 0.13 4.35
CA TYR A 37 -10.84 -0.44 4.01
C TYR A 37 -10.46 -1.57 4.97
N PHE A 38 -10.65 -1.38 6.28
CA PHE A 38 -10.30 -2.38 7.28
C PHE A 38 -11.30 -3.55 7.33
N GLN A 39 -12.56 -3.34 6.99
CA GLN A 39 -13.55 -4.43 6.88
C GLN A 39 -13.35 -5.29 5.64
N GLU A 40 -13.07 -4.68 4.48
CA GLU A 40 -13.14 -5.36 3.19
C GLU A 40 -11.77 -5.61 2.55
N LYS A 41 -10.79 -4.76 2.79
CA LYS A 41 -9.49 -4.82 2.11
C LYS A 41 -8.37 -5.32 3.00
N ALA A 42 -8.15 -4.72 4.15
CA ALA A 42 -7.03 -5.03 5.02
C ALA A 42 -6.99 -6.50 5.44
N VAL A 43 -8.14 -7.10 5.70
CA VAL A 43 -8.29 -8.53 6.06
C VAL A 43 -7.87 -9.51 4.97
N ARG A 44 -7.71 -9.04 3.73
CA ARG A 44 -7.27 -9.84 2.58
C ARG A 44 -5.84 -9.53 2.16
N ASN A 45 -5.20 -8.62 2.85
CA ASN A 45 -3.86 -8.15 2.55
C ASN A 45 -2.80 -8.97 3.29
N HIS A 46 -1.58 -8.76 2.85
CA HIS A 46 -0.36 -9.11 3.54
C HIS A 46 0.33 -7.82 3.95
N ALA A 47 0.98 -7.78 5.09
CA ALA A 47 1.63 -6.57 5.55
C ALA A 47 2.97 -6.85 6.22
N PHE A 48 3.86 -5.89 6.12
CA PHE A 48 5.09 -5.83 6.90
C PHE A 48 5.04 -4.59 7.78
N ALA A 49 5.38 -4.75 9.04
CA ALA A 49 5.36 -3.65 10.00
C ALA A 49 6.61 -3.67 10.87
N LEU A 50 7.00 -2.50 11.34
CA LEU A 50 8.04 -2.35 12.34
C LEU A 50 7.42 -1.99 13.67
N LYS A 51 7.83 -2.71 14.71
CA LYS A 51 7.42 -2.48 16.09
C LYS A 51 8.58 -1.96 16.92
N ASN A 52 8.30 -0.99 17.76
CA ASN A 52 9.11 -0.61 18.90
C ASN A 52 8.38 -1.04 20.17
N GLY A 53 8.87 -2.12 20.80
CA GLY A 53 8.11 -2.74 21.88
C GLY A 53 6.75 -3.26 21.43
N GLN A 54 5.67 -2.69 21.94
CA GLN A 54 4.28 -3.05 21.56
C GLN A 54 3.67 -2.11 20.50
N GLU A 55 4.38 -1.04 20.16
CA GLU A 55 3.89 0.01 19.26
C GLU A 55 4.32 -0.26 17.81
N TYR A 56 3.37 -0.21 16.88
CA TYR A 56 3.68 -0.19 15.45
C TYR A 56 4.08 1.22 15.03
N VAL A 57 5.26 1.34 14.43
CA VAL A 57 5.88 2.63 14.08
C VAL A 57 6.00 2.86 12.57
N ALA A 58 5.96 1.80 11.81
CA ALA A 58 5.94 1.85 10.34
C ALA A 58 5.22 0.62 9.77
N MET A 59 4.61 0.77 8.61
CA MET A 59 3.89 -0.29 7.92
C MET A 59 3.96 -0.18 6.40
N LEU A 60 3.74 -1.31 5.73
CA LEU A 60 3.56 -1.43 4.29
C LEU A 60 2.62 -2.58 4.02
N TYR A 61 1.54 -2.32 3.27
CA TYR A 61 0.60 -3.35 2.83
C TYR A 61 0.89 -3.83 1.41
N LEU A 62 0.69 -5.12 1.19
CA LEU A 62 0.59 -5.75 -0.12
C LEU A 62 -0.85 -6.20 -0.34
N SER A 63 -1.48 -5.69 -1.36
CA SER A 63 -2.85 -6.02 -1.73
C SER A 63 -2.84 -6.81 -3.05
N PRO A 64 -3.27 -8.09 -3.05
CA PRO A 64 -3.27 -8.91 -4.26
C PRO A 64 -4.40 -8.51 -5.20
N TYR A 65 -4.06 -8.34 -6.50
CA TYR A 65 -5.02 -8.08 -7.57
C TYR A 65 -4.82 -9.05 -8.72
N PRO A 66 -5.90 -9.53 -9.36
CA PRO A 66 -5.81 -10.21 -10.64
C PRO A 66 -5.43 -9.19 -11.73
N VAL A 67 -4.31 -9.41 -12.38
CA VAL A 67 -3.81 -8.54 -13.44
C VAL A 67 -3.71 -9.33 -14.74
N MET A 68 -4.27 -8.78 -15.80
CA MET A 68 -4.17 -9.34 -17.13
C MET A 68 -2.87 -8.87 -17.79
N LEU A 69 -1.99 -9.81 -18.06
CA LEU A 69 -0.72 -9.56 -18.72
C LEU A 69 -0.75 -10.02 -20.17
N ARG A 70 -0.21 -9.21 -21.05
CA ARG A 70 -0.04 -9.60 -22.46
C ARG A 70 1.33 -10.22 -22.67
N ALA A 71 1.35 -11.44 -23.17
CA ALA A 71 2.56 -12.15 -23.59
C ALA A 71 2.46 -12.46 -25.09
N GLY A 72 3.03 -11.60 -25.94
CA GLY A 72 2.90 -11.68 -27.39
C GLY A 72 1.44 -11.48 -27.84
N LYS A 73 0.82 -12.52 -28.42
CA LYS A 73 -0.60 -12.52 -28.83
C LYS A 73 -1.54 -13.11 -27.78
N GLN A 74 -1.00 -13.62 -26.67
CA GLN A 74 -1.77 -14.24 -25.60
C GLN A 74 -1.92 -13.32 -24.41
N PHE A 75 -3.02 -13.50 -23.66
CA PHE A 75 -3.26 -12.85 -22.39
C PHE A 75 -3.20 -13.88 -21.27
N VAL A 76 -2.52 -13.55 -20.20
CA VAL A 76 -2.38 -14.40 -19.01
C VAL A 76 -2.80 -13.60 -17.80
N CYS A 77 -3.74 -14.13 -17.01
CA CYS A 77 -4.09 -13.55 -15.72
C CYS A 77 -3.09 -14.03 -14.66
N ARG A 78 -2.55 -13.10 -13.89
CA ARG A 78 -1.67 -13.38 -12.76
C ARG A 78 -2.10 -12.55 -11.56
N GLU A 79 -1.94 -13.10 -10.37
CA GLU A 79 -2.03 -12.34 -9.14
C GLU A 79 -0.77 -11.52 -8.97
N ILE A 80 -0.92 -10.22 -8.89
CA ILE A 80 0.16 -9.25 -8.69
C ILE A 80 -0.18 -8.40 -7.48
N ASN A 81 0.78 -8.18 -6.60
CA ASN A 81 0.59 -7.34 -5.43
C ASN A 81 0.72 -5.85 -5.77
N TYR A 82 -0.17 -5.08 -5.19
CA TYR A 82 -0.17 -3.62 -5.16
C TYR A 82 0.34 -3.14 -3.80
N ILE A 83 1.36 -2.29 -3.80
CA ILE A 83 1.85 -1.68 -2.57
C ILE A 83 0.93 -0.53 -2.18
N VAL A 84 0.43 -0.56 -0.96
CA VAL A 84 -0.50 0.43 -0.41
C VAL A 84 -0.26 0.63 1.08
N GLY A 85 -0.71 1.76 1.62
CA GLY A 85 -0.64 2.04 3.04
C GLY A 85 0.79 2.08 3.59
N VAL A 86 1.72 2.63 2.81
CA VAL A 86 3.10 2.83 3.27
C VAL A 86 3.13 4.02 4.20
N ALA A 87 3.43 3.78 5.46
CA ALA A 87 3.40 4.82 6.48
C ALA A 87 4.48 4.63 7.53
N THR A 88 4.98 5.75 8.03
CA THR A 88 5.90 5.80 9.17
C THR A 88 5.47 6.94 10.09
N LYS A 89 5.37 6.67 11.39
CA LYS A 89 5.10 7.72 12.38
C LYS A 89 6.09 8.85 12.25
N LYS A 90 5.63 10.08 12.43
CA LYS A 90 6.42 11.29 12.18
C LYS A 90 7.77 11.29 12.91
N GLU A 91 7.77 10.90 14.18
CA GLU A 91 8.94 10.84 15.06
C GLU A 91 9.93 9.73 14.70
N TYR A 92 9.51 8.77 13.85
CA TYR A 92 10.34 7.64 13.39
C TYR A 92 10.80 7.79 11.94
N ARG A 93 10.47 8.90 11.27
CA ARG A 93 10.88 9.17 9.88
C ARG A 93 12.37 9.42 9.78
N HIS A 94 12.91 9.28 8.56
CA HIS A 94 14.32 9.49 8.24
C HIS A 94 15.29 8.54 8.94
N ARG A 95 14.82 7.37 9.37
CA ARG A 95 15.62 6.31 9.99
C ARG A 95 15.79 5.08 9.11
N GLY A 96 15.36 5.14 7.84
CA GLY A 96 15.46 4.03 6.89
C GLY A 96 14.41 2.92 7.06
N TYR A 97 13.36 3.17 7.82
CA TYR A 97 12.33 2.15 8.11
C TYR A 97 11.52 1.75 6.88
N MET A 98 11.15 2.72 6.05
CA MET A 98 10.48 2.44 4.78
C MET A 98 11.35 1.55 3.87
N ALA A 99 12.64 1.86 3.75
CA ALA A 99 13.57 1.07 2.95
C ALA A 99 13.63 -0.38 3.46
N ARG A 100 13.64 -0.58 4.76
CA ARG A 100 13.64 -1.90 5.39
C ARG A 100 12.37 -2.67 5.08
N LEU A 101 11.20 -2.04 5.21
CA LEU A 101 9.91 -2.65 4.87
C LEU A 101 9.80 -3.00 3.39
N LEU A 102 10.22 -2.08 2.53
CA LEU A 102 10.18 -2.29 1.08
C LEU A 102 11.09 -3.46 0.66
N LYS A 103 12.27 -3.59 1.25
CA LYS A 103 13.18 -4.70 1.01
C LYS A 103 12.55 -6.04 1.38
N GLU A 104 11.87 -6.14 2.52
CA GLU A 104 11.17 -7.36 2.94
C GLU A 104 10.00 -7.67 2.01
N ALA A 105 9.21 -6.68 1.64
CA ALA A 105 8.10 -6.83 0.71
C ALA A 105 8.57 -7.34 -0.66
N LEU A 106 9.64 -6.78 -1.21
CA LEU A 106 10.20 -7.22 -2.49
C LEU A 106 10.79 -8.63 -2.42
N ALA A 107 11.40 -9.01 -1.30
CA ALA A 107 11.88 -10.38 -1.08
C ALA A 107 10.71 -11.37 -1.03
N PHE A 108 9.62 -11.03 -0.37
CA PHE A 108 8.38 -11.81 -0.33
C PHE A 108 7.77 -12.00 -1.74
N ILE A 109 7.66 -10.93 -2.52
CA ILE A 109 7.16 -10.96 -3.91
C ILE A 109 8.02 -11.89 -4.78
N ARG A 110 9.34 -11.79 -4.66
CA ARG A 110 10.29 -12.65 -5.38
C ARG A 110 10.14 -14.12 -4.98
N ALA A 111 10.01 -14.40 -3.70
CA ALA A 111 9.83 -15.77 -3.19
C ALA A 111 8.52 -16.41 -3.69
N LYS A 112 7.48 -15.61 -3.91
CA LYS A 112 6.21 -16.05 -4.53
C LYS A 112 6.30 -16.22 -6.05
N GLY A 113 7.40 -15.87 -6.68
CA GLY A 113 7.56 -15.94 -8.14
C GLY A 113 6.72 -14.91 -8.90
N GLN A 114 6.28 -13.84 -8.27
CA GLN A 114 5.58 -12.76 -8.94
C GLN A 114 6.57 -11.92 -9.74
N PRO A 115 6.25 -11.57 -11.00
CA PRO A 115 7.21 -10.94 -11.90
C PRO A 115 7.49 -9.48 -11.56
N PHE A 116 6.57 -8.79 -10.91
CA PHE A 116 6.69 -7.39 -10.51
C PHE A 116 5.69 -7.06 -9.40
N VAL A 117 5.82 -5.87 -8.87
CA VAL A 117 4.89 -5.22 -7.95
C VAL A 117 4.59 -3.83 -8.52
N PHE A 118 3.41 -3.28 -8.24
CA PHE A 118 3.05 -1.95 -8.71
C PHE A 118 2.46 -1.11 -7.58
N LEU A 119 2.47 0.19 -7.77
CA LEU A 119 1.91 1.15 -6.84
C LEU A 119 1.53 2.45 -7.54
N MET A 120 0.72 3.25 -6.86
CA MET A 120 0.45 4.63 -7.25
C MET A 120 1.08 5.55 -6.20
N PRO A 121 2.20 6.21 -6.52
CA PRO A 121 2.94 6.99 -5.53
C PRO A 121 2.27 8.33 -5.24
N ALA A 122 2.30 8.74 -3.97
CA ALA A 122 2.03 10.14 -3.61
C ALA A 122 3.18 11.05 -4.10
N ASP A 123 4.41 10.59 -3.93
CA ASP A 123 5.61 11.20 -4.49
C ASP A 123 6.50 10.12 -5.12
N PRO A 124 6.65 10.09 -6.44
CA PRO A 124 7.43 9.06 -7.12
C PRO A 124 8.91 9.05 -6.74
N ARG A 125 9.46 10.17 -6.30
CA ARG A 125 10.87 10.26 -5.89
C ARG A 125 11.22 9.33 -4.74
N ILE A 126 10.23 8.95 -3.93
CA ILE A 126 10.40 8.01 -2.81
C ILE A 126 10.77 6.61 -3.31
N TYR A 127 10.21 6.19 -4.46
CA TYR A 127 10.34 4.82 -4.97
C TYR A 127 11.41 4.64 -6.06
N MET A 128 11.78 5.72 -6.75
CA MET A 128 12.77 5.65 -7.83
C MET A 128 14.13 5.05 -7.39
N PRO A 129 14.65 5.30 -6.17
CA PRO A 129 15.88 4.67 -5.70
C PRO A 129 15.83 3.14 -5.62
N TYR A 130 14.64 2.56 -5.62
CA TYR A 130 14.40 1.11 -5.55
C TYR A 130 14.07 0.49 -6.91
N GLN A 131 14.46 1.14 -8.01
CA GLN A 131 14.27 0.67 -9.39
C GLN A 131 12.80 0.64 -9.85
N PHE A 132 11.95 1.43 -9.23
CA PHE A 132 10.60 1.66 -9.75
C PHE A 132 10.64 2.58 -10.96
N THR A 133 9.80 2.28 -11.95
CA THR A 133 9.65 3.10 -13.15
C THR A 133 8.18 3.32 -13.48
N TYR A 134 7.89 4.39 -14.20
CA TYR A 134 6.55 4.64 -14.70
C TYR A 134 6.16 3.62 -15.76
N ILE A 135 4.90 3.15 -15.69
CA ILE A 135 4.32 2.26 -16.68
C ILE A 135 3.17 2.93 -17.45
N TYR A 136 2.43 3.81 -16.83
CA TYR A 136 1.43 4.66 -17.46
C TYR A 136 1.00 5.80 -16.53
N ASP A 137 0.37 6.83 -17.09
CA ASP A 137 -0.26 7.91 -16.34
C ASP A 137 -1.77 7.68 -16.23
N ARG A 138 -2.31 7.89 -15.03
CA ARG A 138 -3.76 7.84 -14.83
C ARG A 138 -4.42 9.10 -15.37
N GLY A 139 -5.41 8.93 -16.24
CA GLY A 139 -6.21 10.04 -16.77
C GLY A 139 -6.98 10.77 -15.67
N ILE A 140 -7.02 12.09 -15.76
CA ILE A 140 -7.85 12.94 -14.90
C ILE A 140 -9.08 13.32 -15.69
N TYR A 141 -10.26 12.94 -15.20
CA TYR A 141 -11.54 13.25 -15.79
C TYR A 141 -12.23 14.35 -14.98
N ARG A 142 -12.62 15.43 -15.64
CA ARG A 142 -13.45 16.48 -15.05
C ARG A 142 -14.88 16.31 -15.56
N LEU A 143 -15.79 15.98 -14.64
CA LEU A 143 -17.21 15.93 -14.93
C LEU A 143 -17.79 17.31 -14.68
N ARG A 144 -18.46 17.89 -15.70
CA ARG A 144 -19.32 19.06 -15.51
C ARG A 144 -20.74 18.55 -15.28
N ALA A 145 -21.32 18.88 -14.14
CA ALA A 145 -22.75 18.72 -13.98
C ALA A 145 -23.43 19.78 -14.86
N GLU A 146 -24.13 19.36 -15.91
CA GLU A 146 -25.08 20.25 -16.57
C GLU A 146 -26.28 20.36 -15.63
N ASN A 147 -26.56 21.58 -15.18
CA ASN A 147 -27.81 21.90 -14.48
C ASN A 147 -28.98 21.83 -15.47
N ASN A 148 -29.40 20.62 -15.78
CA ASN A 148 -30.72 20.41 -16.34
C ASN A 148 -31.70 20.35 -15.15
N SER A 149 -32.00 21.49 -14.56
CA SER A 149 -33.24 21.63 -13.81
C SER A 149 -34.38 21.55 -14.83
N PRO A 150 -35.28 20.57 -14.74
CA PRO A 150 -36.49 20.64 -15.54
C PRO A 150 -37.23 21.89 -15.10
N GLU A 151 -37.45 22.81 -16.04
CA GLU A 151 -38.38 23.89 -15.83
C GLU A 151 -39.75 23.27 -15.56
N ILE A 152 -40.27 23.56 -14.38
CA ILE A 152 -41.64 23.19 -14.00
C ILE A 152 -42.59 24.25 -14.58
#